data_926b934aa00c9ac42103c22cb4f69a01
#
_entry.id   926b934aa00c9ac42103c22cb4f69a01
#
_cell.length_a   1.000
_cell.length_b   1.000
_cell.length_c   1.000
_cell.angle_alpha   90.00
_cell.angle_beta   90.00
_cell.angle_gamma   90.00
#
_symmetry.space_group_name_H-M   'P 1'
#
loop_
_entity.id
_entity.type
_entity.pdbx_description
1 polymer ?
#
loop_
_entity_poly.entity_id
_entity_poly.type
_entity_poly.pdbx_seq_one_letter_code
_entity_poly.pdbx_strand_id
1 'polypeptide(L)'
;MPVHLKESKSNRAIGVALNDTACRVLKKQIGNHHRWVFVYKESCTKPDGTKAPTVRKMRYDANTTWKAALRRAGIDDFRFHDLRHTWASWLVQAGVPLSVLQEMGGWESIEMVRRYAHLAPNHLTEHARQIDSILNPSVPNLSQSKNKESTNDV
;
A
#
# COMPACT_ATOMS: atom_id res chain seq x y z
N MET A 1 -8.03 -11.08 -6.69
CA MET A 1 -8.74 -10.67 -7.91
C MET A 1 -8.11 -9.35 -8.38
N PRO A 2 -7.52 -9.27 -9.58
CA PRO A 2 -6.96 -8.03 -10.08
C PRO A 2 -8.07 -7.09 -10.56
N VAL A 3 -7.91 -5.80 -10.28
CA VAL A 3 -8.75 -4.73 -10.83
C VAL A 3 -7.97 -4.05 -11.96
N HIS A 4 -8.56 -3.98 -13.13
CA HIS A 4 -7.95 -3.31 -14.28
C HIS A 4 -8.47 -1.88 -14.40
N LEU A 5 -7.55 -0.91 -14.37
CA LEU A 5 -7.83 0.48 -14.68
C LEU A 5 -7.66 0.68 -16.19
N LYS A 6 -8.75 0.97 -16.88
CA LYS A 6 -8.74 1.15 -18.35
C LYS A 6 -8.04 2.44 -18.82
N GLU A 7 -7.99 3.45 -17.96
CA GLU A 7 -7.40 4.75 -18.27
C GLU A 7 -6.52 5.20 -17.10
N SER A 8 -5.21 5.18 -17.28
CA SER A 8 -4.24 5.85 -16.42
C SER A 8 -3.78 7.15 -17.11
N LYS A 9 -3.10 8.04 -16.40
CA LYS A 9 -2.47 9.24 -17.00
C LYS A 9 -1.46 8.88 -18.09
N SER A 10 -0.89 7.67 -18.05
CA SER A 10 0.04 7.13 -19.06
C SER A 10 -0.64 6.36 -20.19
N ASN A 11 -1.99 6.39 -20.26
CA ASN A 11 -2.80 5.66 -21.25
C ASN A 11 -2.53 4.15 -21.32
N ARG A 12 -2.02 3.56 -20.24
CA ARG A 12 -1.77 2.11 -20.09
C ARG A 12 -2.76 1.53 -19.12
N ALA A 13 -3.27 0.33 -19.45
CA ALA A 13 -4.04 -0.45 -18.51
C ALA A 13 -3.13 -0.92 -17.36
N ILE A 14 -3.49 -0.62 -16.14
CA ILE A 14 -2.74 -1.04 -14.95
C ILE A 14 -3.57 -2.06 -14.21
N GLY A 15 -3.00 -3.26 -14.02
CA GLY A 15 -3.55 -4.27 -13.12
C GLY A 15 -3.14 -3.96 -11.68
N VAL A 16 -4.11 -3.81 -10.79
CA VAL A 16 -3.83 -3.58 -9.36
C VAL A 16 -4.15 -4.84 -8.58
N ALA A 17 -3.14 -5.42 -7.94
CA ALA A 17 -3.32 -6.51 -7.00
C ALA A 17 -3.99 -5.98 -5.72
N LEU A 18 -5.07 -6.64 -5.30
CA LEU A 18 -5.82 -6.27 -4.11
C LEU A 18 -5.64 -7.33 -3.03
N ASN A 19 -5.32 -6.91 -1.82
CA ASN A 19 -5.37 -7.77 -0.64
C ASN A 19 -6.81 -7.99 -0.17
N ASP A 20 -7.02 -8.95 0.73
CA ASP A 20 -8.36 -9.33 1.20
C ASP A 20 -9.11 -8.17 1.87
N THR A 21 -8.40 -7.30 2.57
CA THR A 21 -9.01 -6.12 3.20
C THR A 21 -9.52 -5.14 2.14
N ALA A 22 -8.74 -4.85 1.11
CA ALA A 22 -9.17 -4.00 0.00
C ALA A 22 -10.37 -4.61 -0.74
N CYS A 23 -10.32 -5.92 -1.02
CA CYS A 23 -11.43 -6.66 -1.62
C CYS A 23 -12.70 -6.55 -0.78
N ARG A 24 -12.60 -6.69 0.54
CA ARG A 24 -13.73 -6.57 1.47
C ARG A 24 -14.33 -5.17 1.46
N VAL A 25 -13.49 -4.13 1.45
CA VAL A 25 -13.94 -2.74 1.37
C VAL A 25 -14.66 -2.47 0.05
N LEU A 26 -14.09 -2.92 -1.07
CA LEU A 26 -14.70 -2.74 -2.39
C LEU A 26 -16.02 -3.48 -2.53
N LYS A 27 -16.12 -4.72 -2.04
CA LYS A 27 -17.36 -5.51 -2.04
C LYS A 27 -18.51 -4.79 -1.33
N LYS A 28 -18.24 -4.06 -0.25
CA LYS A 28 -19.25 -3.26 0.48
C LYS A 28 -19.78 -2.08 -0.34
N GLN A 29 -19.07 -1.67 -1.39
CA GLN A 29 -19.48 -0.55 -2.24
C GLN A 29 -20.33 -0.99 -3.44
N ILE A 30 -20.38 -2.29 -3.75
CA ILE A 30 -21.16 -2.82 -4.85
C ILE A 30 -22.64 -2.49 -4.63
N GLY A 31 -23.30 -2.01 -5.69
CA GLY A 31 -24.72 -1.62 -5.65
C GLY A 31 -24.98 -0.16 -5.24
N ASN A 32 -24.00 0.57 -4.70
CA ASN A 32 -24.18 1.98 -4.35
C ASN A 32 -24.35 2.89 -5.57
N HIS A 33 -23.67 2.56 -6.69
CA HIS A 33 -23.75 3.34 -7.92
C HIS A 33 -23.31 2.48 -9.13
N HIS A 34 -23.91 2.72 -10.30
CA HIS A 34 -23.63 1.95 -11.52
C HIS A 34 -22.27 2.21 -12.15
N ARG A 35 -21.65 3.37 -11.88
CA ARG A 35 -20.39 3.81 -12.51
C ARG A 35 -19.24 4.02 -11.51
N TRP A 36 -19.53 4.53 -10.31
CA TRP A 36 -18.51 4.91 -9.33
C TRP A 36 -18.50 3.96 -8.14
N VAL A 37 -17.31 3.55 -7.73
CA VAL A 37 -17.11 2.68 -6.56
C VAL A 37 -17.40 3.45 -5.28
N PHE A 38 -16.77 4.61 -5.11
CA PHE A 38 -16.97 5.45 -3.94
C PHE A 38 -17.81 6.66 -4.28
N VAL A 39 -18.88 6.81 -3.56
CA VAL A 39 -19.86 7.89 -3.76
C VAL A 39 -20.17 8.59 -2.45
N TYR A 40 -20.49 9.85 -2.57
CA TYR A 40 -20.99 10.68 -1.50
C TYR A 40 -22.50 10.87 -1.70
N LYS A 41 -23.28 10.51 -0.68
CA LYS A 41 -24.74 10.70 -0.68
C LYS A 41 -25.06 11.98 0.06
N GLU A 42 -25.67 12.92 -0.61
CA GLU A 42 -26.04 14.23 -0.09
C GLU A 42 -27.54 14.45 -0.30
N SER A 43 -28.17 15.18 0.60
CA SER A 43 -29.52 15.69 0.38
C SER A 43 -29.42 17.09 -0.20
N CYS A 44 -29.84 17.28 -1.45
CA CYS A 44 -29.85 18.56 -2.11
C CYS A 44 -31.26 19.15 -2.05
N THR A 45 -31.39 20.42 -1.66
CA THR A 45 -32.69 21.12 -1.68
C THR A 45 -32.91 21.63 -3.12
N LYS A 46 -34.01 21.21 -3.73
CA LYS A 46 -34.43 21.69 -5.05
C LYS A 46 -34.95 23.13 -4.96
N PRO A 47 -35.10 23.82 -6.11
CA PRO A 47 -35.66 25.18 -6.16
C PRO A 47 -37.07 25.27 -5.58
N ASP A 48 -37.83 24.16 -5.56
CA ASP A 48 -39.17 24.04 -4.98
C ASP A 48 -39.19 23.82 -3.46
N GLY A 49 -38.01 23.84 -2.80
CA GLY A 49 -37.85 23.57 -1.38
C GLY A 49 -37.84 22.11 -0.99
N THR A 50 -38.08 21.17 -1.89
CA THR A 50 -38.05 19.74 -1.59
C THR A 50 -36.63 19.19 -1.51
N LYS A 51 -36.37 18.26 -0.59
CA LYS A 51 -35.08 17.58 -0.46
C LYS A 51 -35.05 16.33 -1.34
N ALA A 52 -34.06 16.26 -2.22
CA ALA A 52 -33.83 15.06 -3.03
C ALA A 52 -32.44 14.47 -2.73
N PRO A 53 -32.33 13.15 -2.62
CA PRO A 53 -31.04 12.51 -2.48
C PRO A 53 -30.23 12.70 -3.76
N THR A 54 -29.01 13.18 -3.62
CA THR A 54 -28.06 13.33 -4.71
C THR A 54 -26.85 12.45 -4.46
N VAL A 55 -26.43 11.71 -5.45
CA VAL A 55 -25.25 10.85 -5.39
C VAL A 55 -24.15 11.46 -6.27
N ARG A 56 -23.03 11.79 -5.67
CA ARG A 56 -21.88 12.34 -6.38
C ARG A 56 -20.66 11.43 -6.24
N LYS A 57 -19.79 11.47 -7.26
CA LYS A 57 -18.46 10.85 -7.17
C LYS A 57 -17.72 11.40 -5.96
N MET A 58 -17.20 10.51 -5.11
CA MET A 58 -16.35 10.92 -4.00
C MET A 58 -15.05 11.51 -4.54
N ARG A 59 -14.68 12.69 -4.07
CA ARG A 59 -13.42 13.37 -4.40
C ARG A 59 -12.43 13.14 -3.27
N TYR A 60 -11.30 12.51 -3.58
CA TYR A 60 -10.21 12.27 -2.62
C TYR A 60 -9.46 13.56 -2.28
N ASP A 61 -9.46 14.53 -3.21
CA ASP A 61 -8.85 15.86 -3.09
C ASP A 61 -9.73 16.88 -2.34
N ALA A 62 -10.97 16.50 -2.03
CA ALA A 62 -11.86 17.34 -1.24
C ALA A 62 -11.33 17.44 0.21
N ASN A 63 -10.52 18.43 0.40
CA ASN A 63 -9.70 18.71 1.58
C ASN A 63 -10.44 18.66 2.92
N THR A 64 -11.76 18.87 2.94
CA THR A 64 -12.51 19.04 4.18
C THR A 64 -12.60 17.77 5.01
N THR A 65 -13.00 16.65 4.38
CA THR A 65 -13.16 15.37 5.09
C THR A 65 -11.80 14.80 5.51
N TRP A 66 -10.80 14.88 4.61
CA TRP A 66 -9.45 14.44 4.90
C TRP A 66 -8.81 15.25 6.04
N LYS A 67 -8.85 16.57 5.96
CA LYS A 67 -8.36 17.45 7.03
C LYS A 67 -9.07 17.22 8.35
N ALA A 68 -10.39 16.98 8.34
CA ALA A 68 -11.13 16.65 9.54
C ALA A 68 -10.70 15.30 10.14
N ALA A 69 -10.39 14.31 9.31
CA ALA A 69 -9.87 13.02 9.76
C ALA A 69 -8.48 13.17 10.39
N LEU A 70 -7.57 13.91 9.75
CA LEU A 70 -6.24 14.18 10.29
C LEU A 70 -6.30 14.90 11.62
N ARG A 71 -7.14 15.95 11.73
CA ARG A 71 -7.32 16.69 12.98
C ARG A 71 -7.81 15.78 14.12
N ARG A 72 -8.76 14.88 13.85
CA ARG A 72 -9.24 13.91 14.85
C ARG A 72 -8.16 12.91 15.26
N ALA A 73 -7.24 12.59 14.35
CA ALA A 73 -6.13 11.68 14.60
C ALA A 73 -4.90 12.38 15.22
N GLY A 74 -4.92 13.71 15.37
CA GLY A 74 -3.76 14.48 15.86
C GLY A 74 -2.58 14.46 14.89
N ILE A 75 -2.84 14.34 13.59
CA ILE A 75 -1.80 14.27 12.55
C ILE A 75 -1.77 15.59 11.79
N ASP A 76 -0.62 16.25 11.81
CA ASP A 76 -0.37 17.45 11.05
C ASP A 76 0.46 17.18 9.80
N ASP A 77 0.38 18.07 8.81
CA ASP A 77 1.18 18.09 7.56
C ASP A 77 1.23 16.73 6.84
N PHE A 78 0.09 16.05 6.71
CA PHE A 78 -0.01 14.79 6.02
C PHE A 78 -1.03 14.87 4.87
N ARG A 79 -0.54 14.67 3.64
CA ARG A 79 -1.37 14.71 2.43
C ARG A 79 -1.93 13.33 2.11
N PHE A 80 -3.04 13.26 1.41
CA PHE A 80 -3.61 12.00 0.95
C PHE A 80 -2.62 11.15 0.12
N HIS A 81 -1.76 11.81 -0.65
CA HIS A 81 -0.73 11.13 -1.45
C HIS A 81 0.36 10.48 -0.59
N ASP A 82 0.58 10.96 0.61
CA ASP A 82 1.61 10.43 1.52
C ASP A 82 1.25 9.02 2.03
N LEU A 83 -0.03 8.62 1.97
CA LEU A 83 -0.45 7.23 2.16
C LEU A 83 0.25 6.27 1.18
N ARG A 84 0.46 6.71 -0.07
CA ARG A 84 1.19 5.93 -1.06
C ARG A 84 2.67 5.77 -0.69
N HIS A 85 3.29 6.82 -0.15
CA HIS A 85 4.66 6.77 0.35
C HIS A 85 4.78 5.83 1.55
N THR A 86 3.85 5.92 2.50
CA THR A 86 3.79 5.04 3.67
C THR A 86 3.66 3.58 3.27
N TRP A 87 2.72 3.28 2.38
CA TRP A 87 2.52 1.93 1.84
C TRP A 87 3.80 1.39 1.17
N ALA A 88 4.46 2.19 0.33
CA ALA A 88 5.69 1.80 -0.34
C ALA A 88 6.82 1.55 0.67
N SER A 89 6.98 2.41 1.66
CA SER A 89 7.98 2.26 2.72
C SER A 89 7.80 0.98 3.51
N TRP A 90 6.57 0.66 3.91
CA TRP A 90 6.27 -0.57 4.65
C TRP A 90 6.58 -1.84 3.83
N LEU A 91 6.26 -1.86 2.55
CA LEU A 91 6.56 -3.00 1.69
C LEU A 91 8.07 -3.20 1.52
N VAL A 92 8.82 -2.12 1.35
CA VAL A 92 10.29 -2.22 1.26
C VAL A 92 10.89 -2.69 2.58
N GLN A 93 10.43 -2.17 3.73
CA GLN A 93 10.85 -2.63 5.05
C GLN A 93 10.50 -4.11 5.30
N ALA A 94 9.41 -4.58 4.70
CA ALA A 94 9.03 -6.00 4.72
C ALA A 94 9.83 -6.87 3.74
N GLY A 95 10.81 -6.31 3.02
CA GLY A 95 11.68 -7.04 2.10
C GLY A 95 11.12 -7.22 0.69
N VAL A 96 10.04 -6.53 0.32
CA VAL A 96 9.51 -6.59 -1.05
C VAL A 96 10.50 -5.96 -2.03
N PRO A 97 10.91 -6.66 -3.10
CA PRO A 97 11.83 -6.13 -4.09
C PRO A 97 11.29 -4.86 -4.76
N LEU A 98 12.18 -3.91 -5.07
CA LEU A 98 11.81 -2.63 -5.68
C LEU A 98 11.12 -2.79 -7.04
N SER A 99 11.48 -3.82 -7.81
CA SER A 99 10.83 -4.14 -9.09
C SER A 99 9.37 -4.55 -8.91
N VAL A 100 9.08 -5.38 -7.90
CA VAL A 100 7.72 -5.78 -7.53
C VAL A 100 6.93 -4.59 -7.01
N LEU A 101 7.56 -3.75 -6.18
CA LEU A 101 6.95 -2.52 -5.69
C LEU A 101 6.60 -1.57 -6.84
N GLN A 102 7.49 -1.43 -7.84
CA GLN A 102 7.25 -0.64 -9.05
C GLN A 102 5.98 -1.10 -9.78
N GLU A 103 5.89 -2.39 -10.03
CA GLU A 103 4.75 -2.99 -10.72
C GLU A 103 3.45 -2.81 -9.93
N MET A 104 3.44 -3.18 -8.66
CA MET A 104 2.27 -3.04 -7.77
C MET A 104 1.79 -1.59 -7.66
N GLY A 105 2.72 -0.64 -7.62
CA GLY A 105 2.42 0.77 -7.52
C GLY A 105 2.12 1.42 -8.86
N GLY A 106 2.45 0.81 -9.99
CA GLY A 106 2.28 1.40 -11.32
C GLY A 106 3.18 2.61 -11.54
N TRP A 107 4.42 2.57 -11.03
CA TRP A 107 5.41 3.60 -11.35
C TRP A 107 6.02 3.33 -12.72
N GLU A 108 6.22 4.39 -13.49
CA GLU A 108 6.74 4.29 -14.87
C GLU A 108 8.19 3.83 -14.91
N SER A 109 8.99 4.24 -13.92
CA SER A 109 10.41 3.87 -13.86
C SER A 109 10.85 3.39 -12.49
N ILE A 110 11.92 2.61 -12.46
CA ILE A 110 12.53 2.10 -11.23
C ILE A 110 13.18 3.24 -10.42
N GLU A 111 13.62 4.31 -11.06
CA GLU A 111 14.21 5.48 -10.40
C GLU A 111 13.23 6.12 -9.43
N MET A 112 11.93 6.13 -9.78
CA MET A 112 10.87 6.65 -8.90
C MET A 112 10.73 5.84 -7.61
N VAL A 113 11.12 4.57 -7.64
CA VAL A 113 11.02 3.64 -6.50
C VAL A 113 12.34 3.59 -5.72
N ARG A 114 13.46 3.89 -6.35
CA ARG A 114 14.80 3.88 -5.70
C ARG A 114 14.89 4.77 -4.48
N ARG A 115 14.05 5.81 -4.38
CA ARG A 115 13.97 6.65 -3.17
C ARG A 115 13.66 5.86 -1.90
N TYR A 116 13.09 4.69 -2.00
CA TYR A 116 12.77 3.83 -0.86
C TYR A 116 13.85 2.79 -0.58
N ALA A 117 14.88 2.65 -1.44
CA ALA A 117 15.89 1.60 -1.34
C ALA A 117 16.63 1.60 0.01
N HIS A 118 16.84 2.79 0.59
CA HIS A 118 17.51 2.94 1.89
C HIS A 118 16.71 2.35 3.05
N LEU A 119 15.42 2.05 2.85
CA LEU A 119 14.55 1.44 3.86
C LEU A 119 14.59 -0.09 3.81
N ALA A 120 15.21 -0.68 2.77
CA ALA A 120 15.30 -2.12 2.63
C ALA A 120 16.12 -2.71 3.78
N PRO A 121 15.68 -3.87 4.33
CA PRO A 121 16.48 -4.59 5.30
C PRO A 121 17.86 -4.90 4.73
N ASN A 122 18.90 -4.81 5.57
CA ASN A 122 20.26 -5.10 5.13
C ASN A 122 20.49 -6.62 5.08
N HIS A 123 20.10 -7.23 3.96
CA HIS A 123 20.27 -8.67 3.73
C HIS A 123 21.57 -9.02 2.97
N LEU A 124 22.47 -8.03 2.78
CA LEU A 124 23.70 -8.25 2.00
C LEU A 124 24.51 -9.42 2.53
N THR A 125 24.62 -9.56 3.85
CA THR A 125 25.35 -10.66 4.48
C THR A 125 24.66 -12.02 4.23
N GLU A 126 23.32 -12.07 4.25
CA GLU A 126 22.56 -13.30 3.98
C GLU A 126 22.70 -13.71 2.51
N HIS A 127 22.63 -12.75 1.60
CA HIS A 127 22.86 -13.01 0.18
C HIS A 127 24.29 -13.45 -0.12
N ALA A 128 25.30 -12.85 0.53
CA ALA A 128 26.69 -13.29 0.40
C ALA A 128 26.87 -14.75 0.86
N ARG A 129 26.22 -15.13 1.97
CA ARG A 129 26.26 -16.53 2.48
C ARG A 129 25.62 -17.53 1.53
N GLN A 130 24.70 -17.13 0.65
CA GLN A 130 24.11 -18.03 -0.34
C GLN A 130 25.17 -18.59 -1.29
N ILE A 131 26.21 -17.82 -1.62
CA ILE A 131 27.34 -18.28 -2.43
C ILE A 131 28.10 -19.39 -1.70
N ASP A 132 28.32 -19.26 -0.39
CA ASP A 132 28.99 -20.27 0.41
C ASP A 132 28.21 -21.58 0.41
N SER A 133 26.87 -21.52 0.47
CA SER A 133 26.01 -22.70 0.42
C SER A 133 26.03 -23.42 -0.92
N ILE A 134 26.28 -22.70 -2.01
CA ILE A 134 26.42 -23.27 -3.37
C ILE A 134 27.79 -23.92 -3.55
N LEU A 135 28.84 -23.28 -3.05
CA LEU A 135 30.22 -23.74 -3.19
C LEU A 135 30.59 -24.85 -2.21
N ASN A 136 30.03 -24.82 -1.00
CA ASN A 136 30.30 -25.77 0.07
C ASN A 136 29.00 -26.29 0.71
N PRO A 137 28.26 -27.18 0.03
CA PRO A 137 26.98 -27.69 0.54
C PRO A 137 27.08 -28.48 1.87
N SER A 138 28.31 -28.78 2.33
CA SER A 138 28.58 -29.57 3.55
C SER A 138 28.94 -28.74 4.78
N VAL A 139 28.99 -27.40 4.72
CA VAL A 139 29.34 -26.60 5.91
C VAL A 139 28.08 -26.31 6.72
N PRO A 140 27.95 -26.85 7.95
CA PRO A 140 26.81 -26.55 8.82
C PRO A 140 26.79 -25.05 9.16
N ASN A 141 25.62 -24.46 9.12
CA ASN A 141 25.41 -23.04 9.44
C ASN A 141 25.71 -22.79 10.92
N LEU A 142 26.90 -22.31 11.25
CA LEU A 142 27.39 -22.04 12.61
C LEU A 142 26.67 -20.90 13.35
N SER A 143 25.73 -20.22 12.72
CA SER A 143 25.06 -19.06 13.31
C SER A 143 23.87 -19.40 14.23
N GLN A 144 23.46 -20.69 14.35
CA GLN A 144 22.34 -21.08 15.24
C GLN A 144 22.73 -21.65 16.60
N SER A 145 24.04 -21.75 16.93
CA SER A 145 24.49 -22.39 18.17
C SER A 145 24.70 -21.43 19.37
N LYS A 146 24.42 -20.11 19.24
CA LYS A 146 24.73 -19.18 20.34
C LYS A 146 23.53 -18.76 21.22
N ASN A 147 22.33 -19.34 21.05
CA ASN A 147 21.18 -18.96 21.89
C ASN A 147 20.60 -20.11 22.73
N LYS A 148 21.42 -21.08 23.14
CA LYS A 148 20.96 -22.12 24.07
C LYS A 148 21.95 -22.39 25.22
N GLU A 149 22.45 -21.33 25.85
CA GLU A 149 23.11 -21.45 27.15
C GLU A 149 22.94 -20.17 27.93
N SER A 150 21.90 -20.05 28.69
CA SER A 150 21.78 -19.33 29.95
C SER A 150 20.34 -19.27 30.41
N THR A 151 19.82 -20.39 30.90
CA THR A 151 18.80 -20.44 31.98
C THR A 151 18.81 -21.86 32.58
N ASN A 152 19.76 -22.07 33.45
CA ASN A 152 19.64 -22.98 34.60
C ASN A 152 20.77 -22.58 35.52
N ASP A 153 20.44 -21.87 36.60
CA ASP A 153 20.89 -22.11 37.94
C ASP A 153 20.41 -20.97 38.85
N VAL A 154 19.70 -21.40 39.87
CA VAL A 154 19.27 -20.82 41.15
C VAL A 154 17.84 -20.28 41.17
#